data_f50fc541ddfff6002a7d9b2455f71bb3
#
_entry.id   f50fc541ddfff6002a7d9b2455f71bb3
#
_cell.length_a   1.000
_cell.length_b   1.000
_cell.length_c   1.000
_cell.angle_alpha   90.00
_cell.angle_beta   90.00
_cell.angle_gamma   90.00
#
_symmetry.space_group_name_H-M   'P 1'
#
loop_
_entity.id
_entity.type
_entity.pdbx_description
1 polymer ?
#
loop_
_entity_poly.entity_id
_entity_poly.type
_entity_poly.pdbx_seq_one_letter_code
_entity_poly.pdbx_strand_id
1 'polypeptide(L)'
;MALVVALLLLVVIALVGLAAMRGTIMQQKMAANQYDRQVAFQSAEAALRAAQQRIQNNPGDVARDCRAGGVACTANPFDDSGVKIITVEAGTGAGQFTKSGQSLAQPQYIIEDMGSWYDPSSDTGFNQTANAAQFGVQGLSSTAEYYRITARSGDPSQTGSRAVVTLQAIVKQD
;
A
#
# COMPACT_ATOMS: atom_id res chain seq x y z
N MET A 1 61.28 -3.08 -28.65
CA MET A 1 60.36 -4.18 -28.29
C MET A 1 59.68 -3.95 -26.91
N ALA A 2 60.40 -3.64 -25.84
CA ALA A 2 59.81 -3.43 -24.48
C ALA A 2 58.76 -2.32 -24.43
N LEU A 3 58.93 -1.21 -25.13
CA LEU A 3 58.02 -0.06 -25.15
C LEU A 3 56.65 -0.42 -25.77
N VAL A 4 56.65 -1.23 -26.84
CA VAL A 4 55.40 -1.68 -27.50
C VAL A 4 54.62 -2.62 -26.56
N VAL A 5 55.31 -3.52 -25.88
CA VAL A 5 54.65 -4.44 -24.92
C VAL A 5 54.06 -3.66 -23.74
N ALA A 6 54.79 -2.68 -23.19
CA ALA A 6 54.28 -1.83 -22.12
C ALA A 6 53.06 -1.05 -22.53
N LEU A 7 53.02 -0.51 -23.76
CA LEU A 7 51.87 0.24 -24.28
C LEU A 7 50.65 -0.68 -24.47
N LEU A 8 50.83 -1.89 -24.98
CA LEU A 8 49.74 -2.87 -25.10
C LEU A 8 49.17 -3.25 -23.73
N LEU A 9 50.01 -3.50 -22.73
CA LEU A 9 49.57 -3.82 -21.38
C LEU A 9 48.80 -2.66 -20.77
N LEU A 10 49.20 -1.41 -20.96
CA LEU A 10 48.54 -0.24 -20.46
C LEU A 10 47.15 -0.10 -21.07
N VAL A 11 46.99 -0.32 -22.38
CA VAL A 11 45.68 -0.30 -23.06
C VAL A 11 44.74 -1.38 -22.54
N VAL A 12 45.24 -2.60 -22.34
CA VAL A 12 44.42 -3.70 -21.78
C VAL A 12 43.94 -3.38 -20.38
N ILE A 13 44.81 -2.89 -19.50
CA ILE A 13 44.44 -2.50 -18.12
C ILE A 13 43.40 -1.37 -18.16
N ALA A 14 43.58 -0.37 -19.02
CA ALA A 14 42.62 0.71 -19.17
C ALA A 14 41.23 0.21 -19.61
N LEU A 15 41.17 -0.71 -20.57
CA LEU A 15 39.91 -1.30 -21.02
C LEU A 15 39.22 -2.12 -19.93
N VAL A 16 39.94 -2.92 -19.18
CA VAL A 16 39.41 -3.68 -18.05
C VAL A 16 38.91 -2.75 -16.96
N GLY A 17 39.63 -1.68 -16.64
CA GLY A 17 39.22 -0.67 -15.66
C GLY A 17 37.88 0.03 -16.06
N LEU A 18 37.77 0.42 -17.33
CA LEU A 18 36.53 1.03 -17.83
C LEU A 18 35.33 0.06 -17.80
N ALA A 19 35.54 -1.21 -18.11
CA ALA A 19 34.50 -2.23 -18.04
C ALA A 19 34.01 -2.44 -16.60
N ALA A 20 34.92 -2.49 -15.63
CA ALA A 20 34.57 -2.63 -14.23
C ALA A 20 33.76 -1.45 -13.68
N MET A 21 34.08 -0.21 -14.07
CA MET A 21 33.32 0.98 -13.65
C MET A 21 31.87 0.97 -14.14
N ARG A 22 31.61 0.50 -15.35
CA ARG A 22 30.22 0.41 -15.89
C ARG A 22 29.37 -0.55 -15.08
N GLY A 23 29.92 -1.66 -14.62
CA GLY A 23 29.23 -2.64 -13.79
C GLY A 23 28.79 -2.06 -12.45
N THR A 24 29.66 -1.31 -11.79
CA THR A 24 29.37 -0.71 -10.48
C THR A 24 28.27 0.37 -10.55
N ILE A 25 28.28 1.20 -11.60
CA ILE A 25 27.23 2.22 -11.82
C ILE A 25 25.85 1.58 -12.00
N MET A 26 25.79 0.46 -12.73
CA MET A 26 24.51 -0.24 -12.94
C MET A 26 23.97 -0.82 -11.62
N GLN A 27 24.86 -1.42 -10.82
CA GLN A 27 24.49 -1.94 -9.49
C GLN A 27 24.01 -0.83 -8.54
N GLN A 28 24.68 0.32 -8.54
CA GLN A 28 24.25 1.48 -7.73
C GLN A 28 22.86 1.99 -8.14
N LYS A 29 22.59 2.08 -9.45
CA LYS A 29 21.26 2.49 -9.93
C LYS A 29 20.17 1.48 -9.54
N MET A 30 20.44 0.18 -9.64
CA MET A 30 19.50 -0.84 -9.19
C MET A 30 19.24 -0.75 -7.69
N ALA A 31 20.27 -0.61 -6.88
CA ALA A 31 20.15 -0.45 -5.43
C ALA A 31 19.34 0.80 -5.05
N ALA A 32 19.58 1.93 -5.73
CA ALA A 32 18.84 3.16 -5.51
C ALA A 32 17.35 3.00 -5.85
N ASN A 33 17.04 2.34 -6.97
CA ASN A 33 15.65 2.09 -7.37
C ASN A 33 14.93 1.14 -6.40
N GLN A 34 15.62 0.12 -5.88
CA GLN A 34 15.07 -0.79 -4.88
C GLN A 34 14.80 -0.05 -3.56
N TYR A 35 15.74 0.78 -3.13
CA TYR A 35 15.56 1.60 -1.93
C TYR A 35 14.37 2.55 -2.05
N ASP A 36 14.25 3.23 -3.20
CA ASP A 36 13.15 4.14 -3.48
C ASP A 36 11.79 3.42 -3.42
N ARG A 37 11.71 2.20 -4.00
CA ARG A 37 10.52 1.37 -3.93
C ARG A 37 10.18 0.93 -2.49
N GLN A 38 11.19 0.61 -1.67
CA GLN A 38 10.97 0.24 -0.27
C GLN A 38 10.43 1.43 0.55
N VAL A 39 10.96 2.63 0.35
CA VAL A 39 10.45 3.84 1.00
C VAL A 39 9.01 4.12 0.58
N ALA A 40 8.70 3.99 -0.70
CA ALA A 40 7.34 4.14 -1.21
C ALA A 40 6.39 3.07 -0.62
N PHE A 41 6.84 1.83 -0.50
CA PHE A 41 6.06 0.75 0.12
C PHE A 41 5.72 1.08 1.59
N GLN A 42 6.70 1.50 2.38
CA GLN A 42 6.48 1.89 3.79
C GLN A 42 5.50 3.07 3.91
N SER A 43 5.58 4.03 3.01
CA SER A 43 4.64 5.15 2.98
C SER A 43 3.21 4.69 2.65
N ALA A 44 3.04 3.78 1.70
CA ALA A 44 1.73 3.21 1.37
C ALA A 44 1.16 2.36 2.51
N GLU A 45 1.99 1.58 3.22
CA GLU A 45 1.59 0.86 4.43
C GLU A 45 1.13 1.80 5.54
N ALA A 46 1.81 2.93 5.73
CA ALA A 46 1.39 3.92 6.72
C ALA A 46 0.00 4.48 6.39
N ALA A 47 -0.28 4.76 5.10
CA ALA A 47 -1.62 5.16 4.67
C ALA A 47 -2.67 4.08 4.91
N LEU A 48 -2.33 2.83 4.68
CA LEU A 48 -3.24 1.71 4.91
C LEU A 48 -3.60 1.59 6.39
N ARG A 49 -2.62 1.72 7.29
CA ARG A 49 -2.84 1.73 8.74
C ARG A 49 -3.66 2.93 9.19
N ALA A 50 -3.39 4.12 8.64
CA ALA A 50 -4.19 5.31 8.92
C ALA A 50 -5.66 5.14 8.51
N ALA A 51 -5.89 4.52 7.35
CA ALA A 51 -7.23 4.19 6.88
C ALA A 51 -7.95 3.20 7.79
N GLN A 52 -7.26 2.15 8.28
CA GLN A 52 -7.81 1.19 9.23
C GLN A 52 -8.26 1.86 10.52
N GLN A 53 -7.44 2.74 11.09
CA GLN A 53 -7.80 3.49 12.29
C GLN A 53 -8.99 4.42 12.05
N ARG A 54 -9.07 5.00 10.84
CA ARG A 54 -10.19 5.87 10.50
C ARG A 54 -11.50 5.10 10.42
N ILE A 55 -11.52 3.91 9.84
CA ILE A 55 -12.71 3.04 9.81
C ILE A 55 -13.16 2.69 11.23
N GLN A 56 -12.24 2.35 12.12
CA GLN A 56 -12.55 2.00 13.52
C GLN A 56 -13.19 3.16 14.26
N ASN A 57 -12.74 4.39 14.01
CA ASN A 57 -13.25 5.58 14.70
C ASN A 57 -14.48 6.19 14.03
N ASN A 58 -14.58 6.08 12.71
CA ASN A 58 -15.63 6.69 11.89
C ASN A 58 -16.04 5.76 10.72
N PRO A 59 -16.80 4.70 10.98
CA PRO A 59 -17.15 3.72 9.94
C PRO A 59 -17.98 4.31 8.78
N GLY A 60 -18.66 5.43 8.98
CA GLY A 60 -19.38 6.14 7.94
C GLY A 60 -18.55 7.04 7.02
N ASP A 61 -17.24 7.19 7.27
CA ASP A 61 -16.37 8.05 6.45
C ASP A 61 -15.75 7.30 5.27
N VAL A 62 -16.63 6.78 4.44
CA VAL A 62 -16.27 6.05 3.21
C VAL A 62 -16.31 6.99 2.00
N ALA A 63 -15.48 6.71 1.03
CA ALA A 63 -15.44 7.47 -0.22
C ALA A 63 -16.64 7.13 -1.12
N ARG A 64 -17.05 5.87 -1.11
CA ARG A 64 -18.24 5.39 -1.79
C ARG A 64 -18.70 4.03 -1.25
N ASP A 65 -19.98 3.74 -1.48
CA ASP A 65 -20.61 2.46 -1.18
C ASP A 65 -20.69 1.62 -2.46
N CYS A 66 -19.94 0.53 -2.50
CA CYS A 66 -19.91 -0.39 -3.65
C CYS A 66 -21.13 -1.31 -3.71
N ARG A 67 -21.99 -1.29 -2.70
CA ARG A 67 -23.29 -2.00 -2.69
C ARG A 67 -24.39 -1.22 -3.41
N ALA A 68 -24.23 0.10 -3.49
CA ALA A 68 -25.25 0.95 -4.10
C ALA A 68 -25.44 0.60 -5.57
N GLY A 69 -26.66 0.32 -5.97
CA GLY A 69 -26.99 0.01 -7.36
C GLY A 69 -26.55 1.14 -8.29
N GLY A 70 -25.79 0.80 -9.33
CA GLY A 70 -25.28 1.78 -10.29
C GLY A 70 -23.92 2.38 -9.94
N VAL A 71 -23.32 2.06 -8.79
CA VAL A 71 -21.96 2.48 -8.45
C VAL A 71 -20.96 1.45 -8.97
N ALA A 72 -20.11 1.85 -9.90
CA ALA A 72 -19.01 1.01 -10.39
C ALA A 72 -17.77 1.22 -9.52
N CYS A 73 -17.37 0.17 -8.80
CA CYS A 73 -16.12 0.18 -8.04
C CYS A 73 -15.00 -0.43 -8.88
N THR A 74 -14.17 0.42 -9.45
CA THR A 74 -13.04 0.02 -10.29
C THR A 74 -11.95 -0.68 -9.48
N ALA A 75 -11.09 -1.45 -10.15
CA ALA A 75 -9.97 -2.13 -9.49
C ALA A 75 -8.98 -1.14 -8.86
N ASN A 76 -8.76 0.01 -9.52
CA ASN A 76 -7.97 1.11 -8.98
C ASN A 76 -8.87 2.36 -8.81
N PRO A 77 -9.33 2.65 -7.60
CA PRO A 77 -10.21 3.79 -7.37
C PRO A 77 -9.53 5.16 -7.54
N PHE A 78 -8.19 5.23 -7.56
CA PHE A 78 -7.47 6.47 -7.82
C PHE A 78 -7.61 6.98 -9.26
N ASP A 79 -8.04 6.13 -10.20
CA ASP A 79 -8.27 6.51 -11.59
C ASP A 79 -9.66 7.14 -11.79
N ASP A 80 -10.48 7.14 -10.76
CA ASP A 80 -11.84 7.71 -10.77
C ASP A 80 -11.83 9.12 -10.15
N SER A 81 -12.17 10.12 -10.95
CA SER A 81 -12.19 11.53 -10.53
C SER A 81 -13.31 11.87 -9.53
N GLY A 82 -14.32 11.00 -9.39
CA GLY A 82 -15.46 11.18 -8.48
C GLY A 82 -15.23 10.68 -7.06
N VAL A 83 -14.08 10.06 -6.77
CA VAL A 83 -13.83 9.42 -5.47
C VAL A 83 -13.05 10.34 -4.53
N LYS A 84 -13.49 10.41 -3.28
CA LYS A 84 -12.82 11.19 -2.23
C LYS A 84 -11.48 10.55 -1.88
N ILE A 85 -10.38 11.19 -2.26
CA ILE A 85 -9.02 10.83 -1.86
C ILE A 85 -8.69 11.52 -0.53
N ILE A 86 -8.22 10.75 0.44
CA ILE A 86 -7.81 11.27 1.74
C ILE A 86 -6.29 11.24 1.82
N THR A 87 -5.69 12.39 2.12
CA THR A 87 -4.24 12.50 2.38
C THR A 87 -3.99 12.29 3.86
N VAL A 88 -3.01 11.46 4.21
CA VAL A 88 -2.61 11.23 5.59
C VAL A 88 -2.03 12.52 6.18
N GLU A 89 -2.48 12.86 7.38
CA GLU A 89 -2.00 14.05 8.08
C GLU A 89 -0.52 13.93 8.45
N ALA A 90 0.19 15.04 8.39
CA ALA A 90 1.59 15.08 8.81
C ALA A 90 1.69 15.06 10.35
N GLY A 91 2.53 14.20 10.89
CA GLY A 91 2.75 14.11 12.33
C GLY A 91 3.23 12.73 12.76
N THR A 92 3.36 12.57 14.09
CA THR A 92 3.83 11.33 14.74
C THR A 92 2.73 10.63 15.55
N GLY A 93 1.52 11.16 15.54
CA GLY A 93 0.37 10.58 16.23
C GLY A 93 -0.21 9.36 15.51
N ALA A 94 -1.18 8.73 16.16
CA ALA A 94 -1.92 7.63 15.56
C ALA A 94 -2.64 8.11 14.28
N GLY A 95 -2.48 7.36 13.18
CA GLY A 95 -3.05 7.74 11.88
C GLY A 95 -2.34 8.88 11.15
N GLN A 96 -1.22 9.38 11.69
CA GLN A 96 -0.39 10.40 11.05
C GLN A 96 0.88 9.78 10.48
N PHE A 97 1.51 10.50 9.55
CA PHE A 97 2.76 10.07 8.93
C PHE A 97 3.72 11.25 8.76
N THR A 98 4.93 11.10 9.30
CA THR A 98 6.01 12.05 9.06
C THR A 98 6.82 11.58 7.86
N LYS A 99 6.72 12.29 6.75
CA LYS A 99 7.52 11.98 5.56
C LYS A 99 9.01 12.17 5.83
N SER A 100 9.82 11.22 5.38
CA SER A 100 11.26 11.36 5.36
C SER A 100 11.71 12.29 4.22
N GLY A 101 12.95 12.74 4.25
CA GLY A 101 13.51 13.53 3.13
C GLY A 101 13.52 12.79 1.78
N GLN A 102 13.37 11.47 1.80
CA GLN A 102 13.26 10.62 0.61
C GLN A 102 11.82 10.47 0.10
N SER A 103 10.81 10.72 0.92
CA SER A 103 9.41 10.70 0.52
C SER A 103 8.97 12.12 0.12
N LEU A 104 8.71 12.35 -1.17
CA LEU A 104 8.39 13.68 -1.69
C LEU A 104 6.96 14.12 -1.37
N ALA A 105 6.03 13.17 -1.21
CA ALA A 105 4.61 13.45 -1.00
C ALA A 105 4.09 12.74 0.25
N GLN A 106 2.98 13.26 0.81
CA GLN A 106 2.22 12.55 1.84
C GLN A 106 1.46 11.38 1.21
N PRO A 107 1.42 10.22 1.89
CA PRO A 107 0.67 9.09 1.40
C PRO A 107 -0.84 9.37 1.43
N GLN A 108 -1.57 8.67 0.57
CA GLN A 108 -3.00 8.87 0.35
C GLN A 108 -3.74 7.55 0.37
N TYR A 109 -5.02 7.58 0.71
CA TYR A 109 -5.87 6.39 0.69
C TYR A 109 -7.31 6.72 0.29
N ILE A 110 -8.01 5.67 -0.11
CA ILE A 110 -9.44 5.66 -0.41
C ILE A 110 -10.04 4.48 0.35
N ILE A 111 -11.20 4.70 0.97
CA ILE A 111 -11.97 3.67 1.68
C ILE A 111 -13.28 3.46 0.92
N GLU A 112 -13.58 2.22 0.58
CA GLU A 112 -14.81 1.83 -0.10
C GLU A 112 -15.55 0.79 0.72
N ASP A 113 -16.85 0.96 0.90
CA ASP A 113 -17.71 0.00 1.57
C ASP A 113 -18.08 -1.13 0.59
N MET A 114 -17.69 -2.36 0.94
CA MET A 114 -17.97 -3.57 0.16
C MET A 114 -19.20 -4.32 0.63
N GLY A 115 -19.78 -3.91 1.75
CA GLY A 115 -20.98 -4.48 2.33
C GLY A 115 -20.77 -5.52 3.39
N SER A 116 -21.90 -6.01 3.89
CA SER A 116 -21.96 -7.05 4.91
C SER A 116 -21.90 -8.42 4.25
N TRP A 117 -20.98 -9.25 4.71
CA TRP A 117 -20.82 -10.62 4.23
C TRP A 117 -20.82 -11.60 5.39
N TYR A 118 -21.17 -12.85 5.11
CA TYR A 118 -21.09 -13.92 6.09
C TYR A 118 -19.67 -14.05 6.64
N ASP A 119 -19.55 -14.03 7.97
CA ASP A 119 -18.29 -14.20 8.67
C ASP A 119 -18.24 -15.55 9.40
N PRO A 120 -17.53 -16.54 8.86
CA PRO A 120 -17.40 -17.84 9.49
C PRO A 120 -16.63 -17.80 10.82
N SER A 121 -15.86 -16.73 11.10
CA SER A 121 -15.09 -16.61 12.35
C SER A 121 -15.96 -16.21 13.54
N SER A 122 -17.13 -15.62 13.30
CA SER A 122 -18.09 -15.29 14.35
C SER A 122 -18.92 -16.49 14.81
N ASP A 123 -18.92 -17.58 14.02
CA ASP A 123 -19.68 -18.80 14.30
C ASP A 123 -18.79 -19.86 15.00
N THR A 124 -18.13 -19.46 16.08
CA THR A 124 -17.17 -20.33 16.81
C THR A 124 -17.82 -21.41 17.68
N GLY A 125 -19.13 -21.51 17.67
CA GLY A 125 -19.85 -22.55 18.45
C GLY A 125 -19.74 -22.44 20.00
N PHE A 126 -18.90 -21.57 20.49
CA PHE A 126 -18.70 -21.41 21.95
C PHE A 126 -19.87 -20.74 22.67
N ASN A 127 -20.76 -20.06 21.95
CA ASN A 127 -21.95 -19.42 22.49
C ASN A 127 -23.24 -20.24 22.26
N GLN A 128 -23.12 -21.49 21.85
CA GLN A 128 -24.25 -22.40 21.77
C GLN A 128 -24.63 -22.83 23.20
N THR A 129 -25.65 -22.21 23.77
CA THR A 129 -26.27 -22.73 24.97
C THR A 129 -26.98 -24.04 24.65
N ALA A 130 -27.15 -24.92 25.64
CA ALA A 130 -27.82 -26.25 25.47
C ALA A 130 -29.21 -26.14 24.81
N ASN A 131 -29.85 -24.97 24.82
CA ASN A 131 -31.13 -24.72 24.18
C ASN A 131 -31.02 -24.25 22.73
N ALA A 132 -29.84 -23.87 22.23
CA ALA A 132 -29.67 -23.40 20.87
C ALA A 132 -29.98 -24.47 19.81
N ALA A 133 -29.77 -25.75 20.14
CA ALA A 133 -30.08 -26.88 19.26
C ALA A 133 -31.58 -27.06 19.02
N GLN A 134 -32.44 -26.58 19.91
CA GLN A 134 -33.91 -26.74 19.83
C GLN A 134 -34.65 -25.48 19.29
N PHE A 135 -34.10 -24.29 19.49
CA PHE A 135 -34.78 -23.03 19.18
C PHE A 135 -34.07 -22.16 18.14
N GLY A 136 -33.00 -22.63 17.54
CA GLY A 136 -32.14 -21.84 16.66
C GLY A 136 -31.26 -20.88 17.44
N VAL A 137 -30.15 -20.51 16.88
CA VAL A 137 -29.22 -19.51 17.44
C VAL A 137 -29.89 -18.13 17.29
N GLN A 138 -30.53 -17.64 18.34
CA GLN A 138 -30.99 -16.26 18.37
C GLN A 138 -29.78 -15.36 18.66
N GLY A 139 -29.35 -14.63 17.65
CA GLY A 139 -28.88 -13.30 17.90
C GLY A 139 -27.42 -12.97 17.91
N LEU A 140 -26.55 -13.74 17.29
CA LEU A 140 -25.27 -13.18 16.87
C LEU A 140 -25.32 -13.00 15.34
N SER A 141 -25.19 -11.77 14.89
CA SER A 141 -25.04 -11.49 13.48
C SER A 141 -23.81 -12.21 12.98
N SER A 142 -24.01 -13.24 12.16
CA SER A 142 -22.90 -13.93 11.47
C SER A 142 -22.38 -13.12 10.28
N THR A 143 -22.72 -11.85 10.22
CA THR A 143 -22.29 -10.93 9.17
C THR A 143 -21.38 -9.86 9.74
N ALA A 144 -20.31 -9.56 9.04
CA ALA A 144 -19.43 -8.45 9.32
C ALA A 144 -19.38 -7.49 8.13
N GLU A 145 -19.12 -6.23 8.42
CA GLU A 145 -18.92 -5.21 7.39
C GLU A 145 -17.50 -5.30 6.83
N TYR A 146 -17.37 -5.23 5.52
CA TYR A 146 -16.09 -5.30 4.83
C TYR A 146 -15.81 -4.01 4.08
N TYR A 147 -14.60 -3.51 4.26
CA TYR A 147 -14.12 -2.32 3.60
C TYR A 147 -12.92 -2.65 2.73
N ARG A 148 -12.88 -2.10 1.52
CA ARG A 148 -11.71 -2.13 0.66
C ARG A 148 -10.95 -0.82 0.87
N ILE A 149 -9.70 -0.93 1.28
CA ILE A 149 -8.78 0.19 1.40
C ILE A 149 -7.80 0.11 0.25
N THR A 150 -7.71 1.16 -0.53
CA THR A 150 -6.65 1.33 -1.52
C THR A 150 -5.77 2.49 -1.09
N ALA A 151 -4.50 2.23 -0.85
CA ALA A 151 -3.53 3.20 -0.37
C ALA A 151 -2.39 3.38 -1.37
N ARG A 152 -1.88 4.60 -1.53
CA ARG A 152 -0.71 4.89 -2.36
C ARG A 152 0.32 5.73 -1.60
N SER A 153 1.58 5.57 -1.97
CA SER A 153 2.71 6.23 -1.32
C SER A 153 2.73 7.75 -1.45
N GLY A 154 1.97 8.30 -2.37
CA GLY A 154 1.83 9.73 -2.61
C GLY A 154 1.15 10.01 -3.94
N ASP A 155 0.85 11.28 -4.18
CA ASP A 155 0.31 11.73 -5.46
C ASP A 155 1.37 11.62 -6.55
N PRO A 156 1.11 10.89 -7.67
CA PRO A 156 2.04 10.79 -8.79
C PRO A 156 2.48 12.13 -9.35
N SER A 157 1.63 13.14 -9.31
CA SER A 157 1.96 14.50 -9.78
C SER A 157 3.02 15.19 -8.92
N GLN A 158 3.16 14.79 -7.67
CA GLN A 158 4.09 15.39 -6.70
C GLN A 158 5.36 14.56 -6.49
N THR A 159 5.35 13.30 -6.89
CA THR A 159 6.48 12.38 -6.67
C THR A 159 7.54 12.42 -7.77
N GLY A 160 7.26 13.11 -8.89
CA GLY A 160 8.19 13.24 -10.01
C GLY A 160 8.54 11.89 -10.63
N SER A 161 9.83 11.59 -10.76
CA SER A 161 10.32 10.32 -11.30
C SER A 161 10.48 9.20 -10.26
N ARG A 162 10.06 9.43 -9.03
CA ARG A 162 10.16 8.44 -7.94
C ARG A 162 9.12 7.34 -8.05
N ALA A 163 9.41 6.21 -7.41
CA ALA A 163 8.47 5.09 -7.38
C ALA A 163 7.18 5.45 -6.63
N VAL A 164 6.05 5.14 -7.22
CA VAL A 164 4.74 5.16 -6.56
C VAL A 164 4.29 3.72 -6.36
N VAL A 165 3.99 3.36 -5.12
CA VAL A 165 3.48 2.04 -4.76
C VAL A 165 2.03 2.19 -4.33
N THR A 166 1.16 1.35 -4.87
CA THR A 166 -0.24 1.24 -4.47
C THR A 166 -0.46 -0.12 -3.83
N LEU A 167 -1.08 -0.12 -2.65
CA LEU A 167 -1.47 -1.30 -1.88
C LEU A 167 -2.97 -1.34 -1.75
N GLN A 168 -3.54 -2.54 -1.76
CA GLN A 168 -4.96 -2.74 -1.53
C GLN A 168 -5.16 -3.83 -0.48
N ALA A 169 -6.08 -3.61 0.44
CA ALA A 169 -6.45 -4.56 1.46
C ALA A 169 -7.96 -4.55 1.68
N ILE A 170 -8.50 -5.71 2.06
CA ILE A 170 -9.87 -5.83 2.56
C ILE A 170 -9.77 -5.95 4.08
N VAL A 171 -10.51 -5.11 4.77
CA VAL A 171 -10.54 -5.04 6.23
C VAL A 171 -11.96 -5.36 6.69
N LYS A 172 -12.05 -6.26 7.66
CA LYS A 172 -13.28 -6.58 8.37
C LYS A 172 -13.42 -5.64 9.55
N GLN A 173 -14.63 -5.16 9.76
CA GLN A 173 -15.03 -4.47 10.98
C GLN A 173 -16.07 -5.32 11.72
N ASP A 174 -15.80 -5.59 12.99
CA ASP A 174 -16.70 -6.30 13.90
C ASP A 174 -17.67 -5.33 14.57
#